data_e8bc5390dc249bb42f3cbc570b218ea2
#
_entry.id   e8bc5390dc249bb42f3cbc570b218ea2
#
_cell.length_a   1.000
_cell.length_b   1.000
_cell.length_c   1.000
_cell.angle_alpha   90.00
_cell.angle_beta   90.00
_cell.angle_gamma   90.00
#
_symmetry.space_group_name_H-M   'P 1'
#
loop_
_entity.id
_entity.type
_entity.pdbx_description
1 polymer ?
#
loop_
_entity_poly.entity_id
_entity_poly.type
_entity_poly.pdbx_seq_one_letter_code
_entity_poly.pdbx_strand_id
1 'polypeptide(L)'
;MPSRGEVSVFRIDGLNETAIWEIGSDVGRKRDRTLYARGDTKASDVMKLGLEIRPSEPPPRHADIVGWPQNDKPRQKLVALQVAAVATLVLKA
;
A
#
# COMPACT_ATOMS: atom_id res chain seq x y z
N MET A 1 10.21 -2.53 2.20
CA MET A 1 10.32 -3.98 2.02
C MET A 1 9.24 -4.68 2.82
N PRO A 2 8.61 -5.71 2.27
CA PRO A 2 7.57 -6.43 3.02
C PRO A 2 8.19 -7.22 4.17
N SER A 3 7.57 -7.13 5.33
CA SER A 3 7.84 -8.01 6.45
C SER A 3 6.75 -9.08 6.46
N ARG A 4 7.08 -10.32 6.80
CA ARG A 4 6.16 -11.47 6.81
C ARG A 4 5.51 -11.73 5.44
N GLY A 5 6.15 -11.28 4.35
CA GLY A 5 5.65 -11.51 3.00
C GLY A 5 4.42 -10.72 2.62
N GLU A 6 4.12 -9.62 3.30
CA GLU A 6 2.95 -8.78 3.00
C GLU A 6 3.22 -7.30 3.24
N VAL A 7 2.52 -6.44 2.51
CA VAL A 7 2.57 -4.98 2.66
C VAL A 7 1.15 -4.49 2.90
N SER A 8 0.96 -3.74 3.97
CA SER A 8 -0.35 -3.19 4.36
C SER A 8 -0.74 -2.01 3.48
N VAL A 9 -1.96 -2.04 2.98
CA VAL A 9 -2.54 -0.98 2.15
C VAL A 9 -4.00 -0.74 2.54
N PHE A 10 -4.60 0.31 1.98
CA PHE A 10 -6.02 0.59 2.15
C PHE A 10 -6.69 0.78 0.78
N ARG A 11 -7.90 0.23 0.64
CA ARG A 11 -8.71 0.41 -0.56
C ARG A 11 -9.37 1.79 -0.48
N ILE A 12 -9.16 2.62 -1.49
CA ILE A 12 -9.63 4.01 -1.49
C ILE A 12 -10.65 4.29 -2.60
N ASP A 13 -11.03 3.29 -3.38
CA ASP A 13 -12.03 3.45 -4.44
C ASP A 13 -13.36 3.95 -3.86
N GLY A 14 -13.94 4.93 -4.52
CA GLY A 14 -15.19 5.55 -4.09
C GLY A 14 -15.07 6.54 -2.93
N LEU A 15 -13.87 6.77 -2.39
CA LEU A 15 -13.65 7.75 -1.33
C LEU A 15 -13.22 9.11 -1.90
N ASN A 16 -13.65 10.19 -1.21
CA ASN A 16 -13.14 11.51 -1.52
C ASN A 16 -11.78 11.75 -0.85
N GLU A 17 -11.11 12.84 -1.22
CA GLU A 17 -9.78 13.15 -0.70
C GLU A 17 -9.74 13.26 0.81
N THR A 18 -10.74 13.90 1.41
CA THR A 18 -10.82 14.05 2.87
C THR A 18 -10.82 12.70 3.57
N ALA A 19 -11.65 11.77 3.11
CA ALA A 19 -11.75 10.43 3.71
C ALA A 19 -10.44 9.65 3.54
N ILE A 20 -9.77 9.77 2.39
CA ILE A 20 -8.49 9.11 2.14
C ILE A 20 -7.43 9.60 3.13
N TRP A 21 -7.30 10.93 3.29
CA TRP A 21 -6.33 11.50 4.20
C TRP A 21 -6.64 11.19 5.67
N GLU A 22 -7.92 11.03 6.04
CA GLU A 22 -8.30 10.60 7.38
C GLU A 22 -7.78 9.21 7.70
N ILE A 23 -7.88 8.27 6.77
CA ILE A 23 -7.34 6.91 6.94
C ILE A 23 -5.83 7.00 7.21
N GLY A 24 -5.10 7.74 6.39
CA GLY A 24 -3.66 7.90 6.55
C GLY A 24 -3.28 8.57 7.85
N SER A 25 -4.04 9.58 8.26
CA SER A 25 -3.79 10.28 9.54
C SER A 25 -4.02 9.36 10.73
N ASP A 26 -5.03 8.49 10.69
CA ASP A 26 -5.29 7.52 11.75
C ASP A 26 -4.14 6.52 11.88
N VAL A 27 -3.62 6.03 10.76
CA VAL A 27 -2.45 5.14 10.75
C VAL A 27 -1.23 5.86 11.30
N GLY A 28 -1.01 7.11 10.90
CA GLY A 28 0.10 7.93 11.38
C GLY A 28 0.06 8.15 12.89
N ARG A 29 -1.13 8.46 13.43
CA ARG A 29 -1.31 8.64 14.87
C ARG A 29 -0.97 7.37 15.66
N LYS A 30 -1.42 6.21 15.18
CA LYS A 30 -1.12 4.92 15.83
C LYS A 30 0.38 4.61 15.83
N ARG A 31 1.12 5.13 14.87
CA ARG A 31 2.57 4.93 14.75
C ARG A 31 3.38 6.13 15.23
N ASP A 32 2.72 7.14 15.81
CA ASP A 32 3.34 8.39 16.25
C ASP A 32 4.18 9.04 15.14
N ARG A 33 3.61 9.15 13.95
CA ARG A 33 4.25 9.72 12.78
C ARG A 33 3.36 10.73 12.08
N THR A 34 3.98 11.74 11.48
CA THR A 34 3.27 12.72 10.65
C THR A 34 3.17 12.21 9.21
N LEU A 35 1.98 12.37 8.62
CA LEU A 35 1.73 11.99 7.24
C LEU A 35 2.00 13.17 6.30
N TYR A 36 2.91 12.99 5.34
CA TYR A 36 3.26 14.02 4.36
C TYR A 36 2.81 13.68 2.95
N ALA A 37 2.67 12.40 2.64
CA ALA A 37 2.38 11.95 1.30
C ALA A 37 1.78 10.54 1.32
N ARG A 38 1.21 10.15 0.18
CA ARG A 38 0.76 8.78 -0.04
C ARG A 38 1.11 8.34 -1.45
N GLY A 39 1.21 7.04 -1.68
CA GLY A 39 1.29 6.46 -3.02
C GLY A 39 -0.02 5.79 -3.36
N ASP A 40 -0.63 6.19 -4.47
CA ASP A 40 -1.86 5.58 -4.97
C ASP A 40 -1.54 4.67 -6.15
N THR A 41 -2.07 3.45 -6.15
CA THR A 41 -1.86 2.52 -7.25
C THR A 41 -3.14 1.77 -7.58
N LYS A 42 -3.27 1.34 -8.83
CA LYS A 42 -4.41 0.52 -9.26
C LYS A 42 -4.15 -0.94 -8.89
N ALA A 43 -5.18 -1.61 -8.36
CA ALA A 43 -5.10 -3.03 -8.06
C ALA A 43 -4.67 -3.85 -9.28
N SER A 44 -5.19 -3.51 -10.46
CA SER A 44 -4.83 -4.21 -11.70
C SER A 44 -3.34 -4.11 -12.02
N ASP A 45 -2.71 -2.97 -11.74
CA ASP A 45 -1.28 -2.79 -11.98
C ASP A 45 -0.44 -3.63 -11.02
N VAL A 46 -0.85 -3.71 -9.75
CA VAL A 46 -0.20 -4.57 -8.76
C VAL A 46 -0.33 -6.04 -9.16
N MET A 47 -1.50 -6.46 -9.60
CA MET A 47 -1.76 -7.84 -10.02
C MET A 47 -0.96 -8.24 -11.27
N LYS A 48 -0.71 -7.31 -12.18
CA LYS A 48 0.14 -7.55 -13.35
C LYS A 48 1.59 -7.88 -12.99
N LEU A 49 2.03 -7.51 -11.80
CA LEU A 49 3.36 -7.82 -11.30
C LEU A 49 3.43 -9.20 -10.61
N GLY A 50 2.35 -9.97 -10.65
CA GLY A 50 2.27 -11.28 -10.02
C GLY A 50 1.93 -11.24 -8.54
N LEU A 51 1.49 -10.10 -8.04
CA LEU A 51 1.08 -9.93 -6.64
C LEU A 51 -0.43 -10.05 -6.50
N GLU A 52 -0.88 -10.29 -5.28
CA GLU A 52 -2.30 -10.33 -4.95
C GLU A 52 -2.64 -9.27 -3.91
N ILE A 53 -3.88 -8.78 -3.96
CA ILE A 53 -4.41 -7.89 -2.92
C ILE A 53 -5.45 -8.68 -2.15
N ARG A 54 -5.19 -8.87 -0.87
CA ARG A 54 -6.04 -9.68 0.01
C ARG A 54 -6.69 -8.79 1.07
N PRO A 55 -8.02 -8.72 1.14
CA PRO A 55 -8.70 -7.97 2.19
C PRO A 55 -8.28 -8.48 3.58
N SER A 56 -8.07 -7.55 4.50
CA SER A 56 -7.58 -7.86 5.83
C SER A 56 -8.18 -6.90 6.86
N GLU A 57 -9.49 -6.96 7.01
CA GLU A 57 -10.20 -6.14 8.00
C GLU A 57 -10.24 -6.80 9.36
N PRO A 58 -10.33 -6.06 10.50
CA PRO A 58 -10.18 -4.62 10.64
C PRO A 58 -8.74 -4.14 10.48
N PRO A 59 -8.47 -2.83 10.28
CA PRO A 59 -9.45 -1.73 10.17
C PRO A 59 -10.19 -1.76 8.85
N PRO A 60 -11.31 -0.98 8.74
CA PRO A 60 -12.08 -0.93 7.50
C PRO A 60 -11.22 -0.57 6.29
N ARG A 61 -11.47 -1.21 5.17
CA ARG A 61 -10.79 -1.02 3.89
C ARG A 61 -9.32 -1.47 3.88
N HIS A 62 -8.82 -2.02 4.98
CA HIS A 62 -7.46 -2.54 5.04
C HIS A 62 -7.32 -3.78 4.15
N ALA A 63 -6.20 -3.86 3.45
CA ALA A 63 -5.83 -5.02 2.67
C ALA A 63 -4.31 -5.21 2.71
N ASP A 64 -3.84 -6.37 2.33
CA ASP A 64 -2.42 -6.67 2.22
C ASP A 64 -2.07 -7.02 0.78
N ILE A 65 -0.94 -6.52 0.32
CA ILE A 65 -0.34 -6.98 -0.92
C ILE A 65 0.54 -8.18 -0.57
N VAL A 66 0.23 -9.33 -1.15
CA VAL A 66 0.90 -10.60 -0.87
C VAL A 66 1.44 -11.21 -2.16
N GLY A 67 2.18 -12.30 -2.04
CA GLY A 67 2.78 -12.98 -3.20
C GLY A 67 4.19 -12.50 -3.50
N TRP A 68 4.83 -11.78 -2.58
CA TRP A 68 6.20 -11.35 -2.73
C TRP A 68 7.16 -12.54 -2.83
N PRO A 69 8.24 -12.44 -3.63
CA PRO A 69 9.23 -13.51 -3.70
C PRO A 69 9.77 -13.87 -2.32
N GLN A 70 9.78 -15.16 -2.01
CA GLN A 70 10.26 -15.66 -0.72
C GLN A 70 11.75 -15.96 -0.80
N ASN A 71 12.47 -15.64 0.27
CA ASN A 71 13.91 -15.93 0.41
C ASN A 71 14.78 -15.36 -0.72
N ASP A 72 14.33 -14.32 -1.39
CA ASP A 72 15.05 -13.67 -2.48
C ASP A 72 14.95 -12.15 -2.31
N LYS A 73 15.80 -11.60 -1.46
CA LYS A 73 15.79 -10.16 -1.16
C LYS A 73 16.03 -9.27 -2.38
N PRO A 74 16.98 -9.57 -3.29
CA PRO A 74 17.15 -8.75 -4.48
C PRO A 74 15.90 -8.70 -5.35
N ARG A 75 15.20 -9.82 -5.50
CA ARG A 75 13.97 -9.89 -6.28
C ARG A 75 12.82 -9.18 -5.59
N GLN A 76 12.70 -9.30 -4.27
CA GLN A 76 11.73 -8.53 -3.49
C GLN A 76 11.93 -7.03 -3.70
N LYS A 77 13.18 -6.58 -3.67
CA LYS A 77 13.51 -5.17 -3.88
C LYS A 77 13.14 -4.73 -5.30
N LEU A 78 13.41 -5.55 -6.30
CA LEU A 78 13.04 -5.26 -7.68
C LEU A 78 11.52 -5.11 -7.82
N VAL A 79 10.76 -6.05 -7.27
CA VAL A 79 9.29 -6.00 -7.33
C VAL A 79 8.77 -4.78 -6.59
N ALA A 80 9.34 -4.44 -5.43
CA ALA A 80 8.97 -3.22 -4.69
C ALA A 80 9.19 -1.95 -5.52
N LEU A 81 10.30 -1.89 -6.26
CA LEU A 81 10.57 -0.76 -7.17
C LEU A 81 9.55 -0.72 -8.32
N GLN A 82 9.13 -1.86 -8.83
CA GLN A 82 8.11 -1.93 -9.88
C GLN A 82 6.75 -1.44 -9.37
N VAL A 83 6.36 -1.80 -8.15
CA VAL A 83 5.14 -1.28 -7.52
C VAL A 83 5.24 0.24 -7.37
N ALA A 84 6.36 0.74 -6.88
CA ALA A 84 6.57 2.17 -6.73
C ALA A 84 6.50 2.91 -8.07
N ALA A 85 6.98 2.29 -9.15
CA ALA A 85 6.96 2.89 -10.48
C ALA A 85 5.54 3.06 -11.05
N VAL A 86 4.59 2.19 -10.67
CA VAL A 86 3.19 2.30 -11.13
C VAL A 86 2.31 3.08 -10.15
N ALA A 87 2.84 3.46 -8.99
CA ALA A 87 2.12 4.25 -8.01
C ALA A 87 2.20 5.75 -8.36
N THR A 88 1.14 6.49 -8.02
CA THR A 88 1.11 7.94 -8.14
C THR A 88 1.38 8.55 -6.76
N LEU A 89 2.42 9.36 -6.66
CA LEU A 89 2.71 10.09 -5.42
C LEU A 89 1.77 11.27 -5.28
N VAL A 90 1.08 11.35 -4.14
CA VAL A 90 0.19 12.46 -3.81
C VAL A 90 0.70 13.12 -2.53
N LEU A 91 1.08 14.39 -2.63
CA LEU A 91 1.56 15.14 -1.47
C LEU A 91 0.38 15.69 -0.68
N LYS A 92 0.53 15.71 0.62
CA LYS A 92 -0.47 16.33 1.49
C LYS A 92 -0.39 17.85 1.35
N ALA A 93 -1.54 18.44 1.00
CA ALA A 93 -1.65 19.89 0.84
C ALA A 93 -1.59 20.62 2.19
#